data_de3bb93a42d3b0335dcc6380a72d900c
#
_entry.id   de3bb93a42d3b0335dcc6380a72d900c
#
_cell.length_a   1.000
_cell.length_b   1.000
_cell.length_c   1.000
_cell.angle_alpha   90.00
_cell.angle_beta   90.00
_cell.angle_gamma   90.00
#
_symmetry.space_group_name_H-M   'P 1'
#
loop_
_entity.id
_entity.type
_entity.pdbx_description
1 polymer ?
#
loop_
_entity_poly.entity_id
_entity_poly.type
_entity_poly.pdbx_seq_one_letter_code
_entity_poly.pdbx_strand_id
1 'polypeptide(L)'
;ELRWYTGGGYGHGFYLMAYYRYQNYKLSGYTLNMNVREGASSAEKRVALDLTGDLKTNSFGFGLGAQWLFGRNKNIVLDWNILGVHAGKGKLTLAGDYSATGLSDKEIADLQQQISENVSDLPTIKLVGQDVNVDKASKKVSINNVSTPWAWLRASVSLGFRF
;
A
#
# COMPACT_ATOMS: atom_id res chain seq x y z
N GLU A 1 10.05 17.57 -3.18
CA GLU A 1 9.11 18.33 -4.00
C GLU A 1 9.82 19.55 -4.57
N LEU A 2 9.72 19.76 -5.88
CA LEU A 2 10.24 20.91 -6.60
C LEU A 2 9.05 21.69 -7.17
N ARG A 3 9.01 23.02 -6.96
CA ARG A 3 7.95 23.89 -7.44
C ARG A 3 8.50 24.99 -8.35
N TRP A 4 7.80 25.22 -9.45
CA TRP A 4 8.06 26.31 -10.37
C TRP A 4 6.85 27.23 -10.40
N TYR A 5 7.02 28.45 -9.89
CA TYR A 5 5.96 29.47 -9.84
C TYR A 5 5.88 30.22 -11.17
N THR A 6 4.69 30.23 -11.80
CA THR A 6 4.48 30.78 -13.15
C THR A 6 4.22 32.28 -13.17
N GLY A 7 3.91 32.89 -12.03
CA GLY A 7 3.51 34.28 -11.90
C GLY A 7 4.61 35.28 -11.53
N GLY A 8 5.88 34.90 -11.64
CA GLY A 8 7.01 35.80 -11.35
C GLY A 8 7.25 36.11 -9.87
N GLY A 9 6.46 35.57 -8.97
CA GLY A 9 6.63 35.68 -7.51
C GLY A 9 7.21 34.42 -6.88
N TYR A 10 8.28 34.58 -6.10
CA TYR A 10 8.82 33.44 -5.36
C TYR A 10 7.93 33.11 -4.17
N GLY A 11 7.42 31.87 -4.16
CA GLY A 11 6.64 31.36 -3.03
C GLY A 11 5.19 31.81 -2.98
N HIS A 12 4.63 32.38 -4.07
CA HIS A 12 3.22 32.69 -4.16
C HIS A 12 2.70 32.67 -5.62
N GLY A 13 1.40 32.48 -5.80
CA GLY A 13 0.75 32.35 -7.09
C GLY A 13 0.63 30.91 -7.55
N PHE A 14 0.32 30.71 -8.81
CA PHE A 14 0.22 29.39 -9.41
C PHE A 14 1.60 28.76 -9.58
N TYR A 15 1.67 27.45 -9.36
CA TYR A 15 2.89 26.69 -9.54
C TYR A 15 2.63 25.34 -10.23
N LEU A 16 3.66 24.88 -10.92
CA LEU A 16 3.80 23.50 -11.33
C LEU A 16 4.73 22.82 -10.35
N MET A 17 4.48 21.57 -10.06
CA MET A 17 5.35 20.79 -9.17
C MET A 17 5.72 19.43 -9.74
N ALA A 18 6.93 19.00 -9.42
CA ALA A 18 7.39 17.64 -9.56
C ALA A 18 7.76 17.11 -8.18
N TYR A 19 7.45 15.86 -7.89
CA TYR A 19 7.75 15.27 -6.59
C TYR A 19 8.08 13.80 -6.68
N TYR A 20 8.91 13.37 -5.77
CA TYR A 20 9.15 11.96 -5.44
C TYR A 20 8.51 11.68 -4.09
N ARG A 21 7.90 10.51 -3.94
CA ARG A 21 7.25 10.10 -2.72
C ARG A 21 7.65 8.69 -2.37
N TYR A 22 8.20 8.52 -1.18
CA TYR A 22 8.39 7.25 -0.51
C TYR A 22 7.40 7.15 0.64
N GLN A 23 6.71 6.01 0.73
CA GLN A 23 5.76 5.76 1.82
C GLN A 23 5.95 4.34 2.33
N ASN A 24 5.78 4.17 3.63
CA ASN A 24 5.77 2.88 4.29
C ASN A 24 4.51 2.79 5.14
N TYR A 25 3.64 1.87 4.77
CA TYR A 25 2.40 1.58 5.49
C TYR A 25 2.54 0.26 6.22
N LYS A 26 2.26 0.26 7.50
CA LYS A 26 2.14 -0.95 8.31
C LYS A 26 0.70 -1.43 8.27
N LEU A 27 0.51 -2.67 7.87
CA LEU A 27 -0.77 -3.36 7.86
C LEU A 27 -0.82 -4.27 9.08
N SER A 28 -1.86 -4.16 9.89
CA SER A 28 -2.03 -4.99 11.07
C SER A 28 -3.49 -5.39 11.26
N GLY A 29 -3.70 -6.60 11.79
CA GLY A 29 -5.03 -7.05 12.17
C GLY A 29 -5.93 -7.49 11.02
N TYR A 30 -5.34 -8.02 9.94
CA TYR A 30 -6.11 -8.60 8.85
C TYR A 30 -6.23 -10.10 9.02
N THR A 31 -7.43 -10.57 9.41
CA THR A 31 -7.71 -11.99 9.59
C THR A 31 -8.43 -12.54 8.37
N LEU A 32 -7.84 -13.54 7.72
CA LEU A 32 -8.46 -14.34 6.66
C LEU A 32 -8.95 -15.67 7.23
N ASN A 33 -10.18 -16.03 6.91
CA ASN A 33 -10.73 -17.35 7.23
C ASN A 33 -10.79 -18.17 5.96
N MET A 34 -10.12 -19.31 5.96
CA MET A 34 -10.03 -20.26 4.84
C MET A 34 -10.49 -21.65 5.25
N ASN A 35 -10.99 -22.42 4.31
CA ASN A 35 -11.33 -23.82 4.51
C ASN A 35 -10.39 -24.67 3.66
N VAL A 36 -9.56 -25.47 4.27
CA VAL A 36 -8.61 -26.37 3.59
C VAL A 36 -9.12 -27.80 3.56
N ARG A 37 -8.78 -28.54 2.50
CA ARG A 37 -9.18 -29.94 2.28
C ARG A 37 -7.99 -30.76 1.82
N GLU A 38 -7.96 -32.03 2.20
CA GLU A 38 -6.97 -32.98 1.68
C GLU A 38 -7.32 -33.49 0.27
N GLY A 39 -8.60 -33.38 -0.13
CA GLY A 39 -9.14 -33.79 -1.43
C GLY A 39 -10.64 -33.53 -1.51
N ALA A 40 -11.23 -33.73 -2.68
CA ALA A 40 -12.65 -33.38 -2.96
C ALA A 40 -13.67 -34.02 -2.00
N SER A 41 -13.35 -35.17 -1.41
CA SER A 41 -14.23 -35.93 -0.49
C SER A 41 -13.84 -35.79 0.98
N SER A 42 -12.81 -35.02 1.32
CA SER A 42 -12.33 -34.90 2.71
C SER A 42 -13.09 -33.83 3.46
N ALA A 43 -13.16 -33.96 4.78
CA ALA A 43 -13.74 -32.94 5.65
C ALA A 43 -12.96 -31.62 5.55
N GLU A 44 -13.69 -30.53 5.53
CA GLU A 44 -13.07 -29.19 5.55
C GLU A 44 -12.53 -28.86 6.94
N LYS A 45 -11.31 -28.33 6.98
CA LYS A 45 -10.73 -27.74 8.18
C LYS A 45 -10.69 -26.24 8.04
N ARG A 46 -11.28 -25.53 9.00
CA ARG A 46 -11.23 -24.07 9.04
C ARG A 46 -9.88 -23.62 9.57
N VAL A 47 -9.24 -22.71 8.83
CA VAL A 47 -7.96 -22.09 9.18
C VAL A 47 -8.17 -20.60 9.24
N ALA A 48 -7.93 -20.01 10.41
CA ALA A 48 -7.84 -18.55 10.55
C ALA A 48 -6.36 -18.15 10.38
N LEU A 49 -6.13 -17.14 9.56
CA LEU A 49 -4.83 -16.62 9.21
C LEU A 49 -4.76 -15.15 9.62
N ASP A 50 -3.95 -14.84 10.63
CA ASP A 50 -3.76 -13.47 11.11
C ASP A 50 -2.52 -12.88 10.45
N LEU A 51 -2.75 -11.92 9.55
CA LEU A 51 -1.71 -11.30 8.73
C LEU A 51 -1.33 -9.91 9.23
N THR A 52 -0.05 -9.66 9.25
CA THR A 52 0.57 -8.36 9.42
C THR A 52 1.53 -8.11 8.26
N GLY A 53 1.80 -6.85 7.93
CA GLY A 53 2.71 -6.59 6.84
C GLY A 53 3.13 -5.16 6.67
N ASP A 54 4.02 -4.98 5.71
CA ASP A 54 4.56 -3.69 5.30
C ASP A 54 4.33 -3.47 3.80
N LEU A 55 3.73 -2.34 3.47
CA LEU A 55 3.62 -1.87 2.08
C LEU A 55 4.55 -0.67 1.89
N LYS A 56 5.62 -0.86 1.15
CA LYS A 56 6.58 0.19 0.78
C LYS A 56 6.31 0.64 -0.64
N THR A 57 6.09 1.94 -0.82
CA THR A 57 5.79 2.50 -2.15
C THR A 57 6.78 3.57 -2.54
N ASN A 58 7.13 3.59 -3.82
CA ASN A 58 7.96 4.60 -4.45
C ASN A 58 7.22 5.14 -5.66
N SER A 59 7.01 6.44 -5.72
CA SER A 59 6.32 7.07 -6.83
C SER A 59 6.91 8.44 -7.19
N PHE A 60 6.82 8.76 -8.47
CA PHE A 60 7.08 10.08 -9.00
C PHE A 60 5.78 10.70 -9.45
N GLY A 61 5.65 11.99 -9.28
CA GLY A 61 4.44 12.70 -9.64
C GLY A 61 4.69 14.11 -10.13
N PHE A 62 3.68 14.60 -10.81
CA PHE A 62 3.58 15.98 -11.26
C PHE A 62 2.25 16.55 -10.81
N GLY A 63 2.19 17.85 -10.66
CA GLY A 63 0.94 18.50 -10.27
C GLY A 63 0.98 20.00 -10.49
N LEU A 64 -0.16 20.58 -10.23
CA LEU A 64 -0.37 22.03 -10.26
C LEU A 64 -1.07 22.49 -8.98
N GLY A 65 -0.77 23.70 -8.57
CA GLY A 65 -1.36 24.27 -7.38
C GLY A 65 -1.25 25.78 -7.35
N ALA A 66 -1.73 26.36 -6.27
CA ALA A 66 -1.65 27.78 -6.02
C ALA A 66 -1.33 28.03 -4.54
N GLN A 67 -0.49 29.02 -4.28
CA GLN A 67 -0.07 29.41 -2.96
C GLN A 67 -0.33 30.91 -2.75
N TRP A 68 -0.94 31.23 -1.63
CA TRP A 68 -1.23 32.60 -1.24
C TRP A 68 -0.58 32.93 0.09
N LEU A 69 -0.12 34.15 0.20
CA LEU A 69 0.49 34.69 1.41
C LEU A 69 -0.42 35.76 2.00
N PHE A 70 -0.77 35.62 3.26
CA PHE A 70 -1.66 36.50 3.99
C PHE A 70 -0.97 37.09 5.22
N GLY A 71 -1.61 38.13 5.78
CA GLY A 71 -1.11 38.84 6.95
C GLY A 71 -0.21 40.00 6.58
N ARG A 72 -0.02 40.93 7.54
CA ARG A 72 0.75 42.17 7.35
C ARG A 72 2.21 41.88 6.96
N ASN A 73 2.77 40.77 7.45
CA ASN A 73 4.15 40.35 7.16
C ASN A 73 4.21 39.18 6.16
N LYS A 74 3.10 38.85 5.50
CA LYS A 74 2.99 37.69 4.59
C LYS A 74 3.47 36.36 5.23
N ASN A 75 3.21 36.22 6.52
CA ASN A 75 3.66 35.07 7.30
C ASN A 75 2.63 33.93 7.37
N ILE A 76 1.40 34.12 6.91
CA ILE A 76 0.42 33.06 6.78
C ILE A 76 0.42 32.57 5.34
N VAL A 77 0.57 31.26 5.16
CA VAL A 77 0.65 30.62 3.86
C VAL A 77 -0.54 29.67 3.70
N LEU A 78 -1.35 29.91 2.69
CA LEU A 78 -2.36 28.96 2.23
C LEU A 78 -1.84 28.31 0.94
N ASP A 79 -1.70 27.02 0.96
CA ASP A 79 -1.21 26.21 -0.16
C ASP A 79 -2.32 25.25 -0.61
N TRP A 80 -2.76 25.39 -1.84
CA TRP A 80 -3.73 24.51 -2.46
C TRP A 80 -3.06 23.74 -3.61
N ASN A 81 -2.80 22.47 -3.36
CA ASN A 81 -2.49 21.53 -4.43
C ASN A 81 -3.81 21.13 -5.10
N ILE A 82 -4.08 21.71 -6.24
CA ILE A 82 -5.36 21.58 -6.96
C ILE A 82 -5.48 20.17 -7.52
N LEU A 83 -4.43 19.71 -8.22
CA LEU A 83 -4.39 18.40 -8.83
C LEU A 83 -2.94 17.93 -8.97
N GLY A 84 -2.67 16.74 -8.51
CA GLY A 84 -1.44 16.02 -8.75
C GLY A 84 -1.73 14.61 -9.21
N VAL A 85 -0.89 14.09 -10.07
CA VAL A 85 -0.90 12.68 -10.48
C VAL A 85 0.43 12.07 -10.10
N HIS A 86 0.42 10.83 -9.65
CA HIS A 86 1.65 10.10 -9.44
C HIS A 86 1.52 8.65 -9.87
N ALA A 87 2.64 8.10 -10.30
CA ALA A 87 2.76 6.70 -10.67
C ALA A 87 4.06 6.12 -10.09
N GLY A 88 4.02 4.85 -9.76
CA GLY A 88 5.15 4.16 -9.17
C GLY A 88 4.89 2.68 -8.92
N LYS A 89 5.65 2.13 -7.99
CA LYS A 89 5.56 0.72 -7.60
C LYS A 89 5.47 0.59 -6.09
N GLY A 90 4.64 -0.33 -5.64
CA GLY A 90 4.57 -0.78 -4.26
C GLY A 90 5.20 -2.18 -4.13
N LYS A 91 5.82 -2.44 -3.00
CA LYS A 91 6.23 -3.78 -2.57
C LYS A 91 5.49 -4.10 -1.27
N LEU A 92 4.71 -5.17 -1.31
CA LEU A 92 3.98 -5.68 -0.16
C LEU A 92 4.68 -6.93 0.36
N THR A 93 4.90 -6.98 1.67
CA THR A 93 5.36 -8.16 2.39
C THR A 93 4.35 -8.44 3.48
N LEU A 94 3.82 -9.65 3.52
CA LEU A 94 2.90 -10.08 4.56
C LEU A 94 3.52 -11.26 5.31
N ALA A 95 3.31 -11.29 6.61
CA ALA A 95 3.65 -12.42 7.47
C ALA A 95 2.55 -12.62 8.51
N GLY A 96 2.35 -13.85 8.92
CA GLY A 96 1.35 -14.14 9.93
C GLY A 96 1.38 -15.57 10.43
N ASP A 97 0.51 -15.84 11.37
CA ASP A 97 0.35 -17.16 11.98
C ASP A 97 -0.99 -17.76 11.58
N TYR A 98 -1.05 -19.06 11.41
CA TYR A 98 -2.31 -19.76 11.18
C TYR A 98 -2.72 -20.63 12.37
N SER A 99 -4.04 -20.67 12.63
CA SER A 99 -4.59 -21.27 13.85
C SER A 99 -4.70 -22.80 13.83
N ALA A 100 -4.65 -23.43 12.66
CA ALA A 100 -4.90 -24.87 12.53
C ALA A 100 -3.72 -25.72 13.04
N THR A 101 -4.04 -26.88 13.61
CA THR A 101 -3.06 -27.88 14.03
C THR A 101 -3.24 -29.17 13.26
N GLY A 102 -2.14 -29.90 13.03
CA GLY A 102 -2.18 -31.20 12.39
C GLY A 102 -2.61 -31.20 10.93
N LEU A 103 -2.21 -30.17 10.19
CA LEU A 103 -2.42 -30.12 8.74
C LEU A 103 -1.51 -31.13 8.05
N SER A 104 -2.05 -31.88 7.09
CA SER A 104 -1.28 -32.74 6.19
C SER A 104 -0.53 -31.87 5.16
N ASP A 105 0.45 -32.45 4.48
CA ASP A 105 1.21 -31.75 3.46
C ASP A 105 0.34 -31.34 2.27
N LYS A 106 -0.72 -32.10 1.99
CA LYS A 106 -1.71 -31.76 0.96
C LYS A 106 -2.59 -30.58 1.37
N GLU A 107 -3.01 -30.52 2.64
CA GLU A 107 -3.77 -29.40 3.19
C GLU A 107 -2.91 -28.13 3.24
N ILE A 108 -1.60 -28.23 3.48
CA ILE A 108 -0.66 -27.11 3.38
C ILE A 108 -0.54 -26.61 1.94
N ALA A 109 -0.44 -27.54 0.97
CA ALA A 109 -0.40 -27.16 -0.45
C ALA A 109 -1.70 -26.47 -0.91
N ASP A 110 -2.86 -26.97 -0.48
CA ASP A 110 -4.16 -26.36 -0.72
C ASP A 110 -4.25 -24.97 -0.08
N LEU A 111 -3.78 -24.81 1.15
CA LEU A 111 -3.70 -23.51 1.83
C LEU A 111 -2.81 -22.52 1.05
N GLN A 112 -1.65 -22.95 0.58
CA GLN A 112 -0.76 -22.11 -0.22
C GLN A 112 -1.44 -21.65 -1.52
N GLN A 113 -2.12 -22.56 -2.21
CA GLN A 113 -2.86 -22.24 -3.43
C GLN A 113 -3.97 -21.23 -3.17
N GLN A 114 -4.81 -21.47 -2.16
CA GLN A 114 -5.91 -20.57 -1.80
C GLN A 114 -5.41 -19.19 -1.39
N ILE A 115 -4.31 -19.09 -0.64
CA ILE A 115 -3.68 -17.82 -0.29
C ILE A 115 -3.24 -17.08 -1.57
N SER A 116 -2.58 -17.79 -2.49
CA SER A 116 -2.13 -17.23 -3.75
C SER A 116 -3.28 -16.68 -4.59
N GLU A 117 -4.38 -17.41 -4.68
CA GLU A 117 -5.59 -17.02 -5.41
C GLU A 117 -6.28 -15.81 -4.75
N ASN A 118 -6.54 -15.87 -3.44
CA ASN A 118 -7.20 -14.78 -2.71
C ASN A 118 -6.38 -13.48 -2.68
N VAL A 119 -5.05 -13.59 -2.60
CA VAL A 119 -4.17 -12.44 -2.64
C VAL A 119 -4.12 -11.82 -4.03
N SER A 120 -4.27 -12.63 -5.10
CA SER A 120 -4.33 -12.14 -6.49
C SER A 120 -5.62 -11.36 -6.79
N ASP A 121 -6.72 -11.69 -6.13
CA ASP A 121 -8.05 -11.14 -6.38
C ASP A 121 -8.41 -9.91 -5.53
N LEU A 122 -7.45 -9.33 -4.81
CA LEU A 122 -7.69 -8.10 -4.06
C LEU A 122 -8.12 -6.96 -5.01
N PRO A 123 -9.33 -6.39 -4.83
CA PRO A 123 -9.98 -5.52 -5.82
C PRO A 123 -9.26 -4.21 -6.13
N THR A 124 -8.25 -3.86 -5.35
CA THR A 124 -7.53 -2.59 -5.47
C THR A 124 -6.06 -2.76 -5.86
N ILE A 125 -5.55 -3.99 -5.88
CA ILE A 125 -4.12 -4.24 -5.99
C ILE A 125 -3.91 -5.40 -6.96
N LYS A 126 -3.43 -5.12 -8.18
CA LYS A 126 -2.92 -6.17 -9.06
C LYS A 126 -1.56 -6.63 -8.54
N LEU A 127 -1.52 -7.82 -7.99
CA LEU A 127 -0.31 -8.41 -7.44
C LEU A 127 0.42 -9.20 -8.52
N VAL A 128 1.69 -8.92 -8.73
CA VAL A 128 2.55 -9.61 -9.70
C VAL A 128 3.74 -10.21 -8.95
N GLY A 129 3.92 -11.50 -9.08
CA GLY A 129 5.05 -12.24 -8.50
C GLY A 129 4.87 -12.42 -6.98
N GLN A 130 4.31 -13.57 -6.58
CA GLN A 130 4.08 -13.89 -5.17
C GLN A 130 4.91 -15.13 -4.82
N ASP A 131 5.67 -15.02 -3.74
CA ASP A 131 6.29 -16.17 -3.09
C ASP A 131 5.52 -16.43 -1.79
N VAL A 132 4.56 -17.35 -1.84
CA VAL A 132 3.82 -17.79 -0.66
C VAL A 132 4.55 -18.96 -0.06
N ASN A 133 5.00 -18.82 1.18
CA ASN A 133 5.64 -19.88 1.95
C ASN A 133 4.84 -20.14 3.23
N VAL A 134 4.44 -21.39 3.42
CA VAL A 134 3.76 -21.86 4.63
C VAL A 134 4.69 -22.81 5.36
N ASP A 135 5.18 -22.39 6.50
CA ASP A 135 6.02 -23.22 7.37
C ASP A 135 5.14 -24.00 8.37
N LYS A 136 5.09 -25.31 8.17
CA LYS A 136 4.32 -26.24 9.00
C LYS A 136 4.85 -26.34 10.43
N ALA A 137 6.15 -26.22 10.62
CA ALA A 137 6.79 -26.39 11.92
C ALA A 137 6.52 -25.20 12.85
N SER A 138 6.63 -23.99 12.31
CA SER A 138 6.43 -22.75 13.07
C SER A 138 5.00 -22.21 12.97
N LYS A 139 4.12 -22.82 12.17
CA LYS A 139 2.76 -22.36 11.84
C LYS A 139 2.74 -20.93 11.28
N LYS A 140 3.74 -20.58 10.50
CA LYS A 140 3.89 -19.26 9.92
C LYS A 140 3.62 -19.26 8.43
N VAL A 141 3.02 -18.17 7.98
CA VAL A 141 2.85 -17.86 6.57
C VAL A 141 3.65 -16.62 6.26
N SER A 142 4.39 -16.62 5.16
CA SER A 142 5.05 -15.45 4.63
C SER A 142 4.74 -15.30 3.15
N ILE A 143 4.37 -14.08 2.75
CA ILE A 143 4.08 -13.73 1.38
C ILE A 143 5.05 -12.60 1.01
N ASN A 144 6.01 -12.91 0.16
CA ASN A 144 7.06 -12.01 -0.26
C ASN A 144 6.95 -11.68 -1.74
N ASN A 145 7.74 -10.70 -2.19
CA ASN A 145 7.88 -10.30 -3.60
C ASN A 145 6.59 -9.85 -4.28
N VAL A 146 5.60 -9.44 -3.50
CA VAL A 146 4.37 -8.91 -4.07
C VAL A 146 4.62 -7.49 -4.59
N SER A 147 4.54 -7.31 -5.90
CA SER A 147 4.66 -6.01 -6.54
C SER A 147 3.28 -5.51 -6.98
N THR A 148 2.99 -4.25 -6.72
CA THR A 148 1.75 -3.61 -7.13
C THR A 148 2.02 -2.28 -7.85
N PRO A 149 1.31 -1.98 -8.94
CA PRO A 149 1.33 -0.65 -9.50
C PRO A 149 0.72 0.33 -8.48
N TRP A 150 1.38 1.46 -8.29
CA TRP A 150 0.96 2.49 -7.35
C TRP A 150 0.76 3.80 -8.07
N ALA A 151 -0.49 4.12 -8.41
CA ALA A 151 -0.85 5.32 -9.14
C ALA A 151 -2.14 5.91 -8.57
N TRP A 152 -2.11 7.20 -8.23
CA TRP A 152 -3.25 7.91 -7.63
C TRP A 152 -3.27 9.39 -8.02
N LEU A 153 -4.44 9.97 -7.82
CA LEU A 153 -4.65 11.40 -7.84
C LEU A 153 -4.39 11.97 -6.44
N ARG A 154 -3.90 13.21 -6.40
CA ARG A 154 -3.68 13.96 -5.17
C ARG A 154 -4.29 15.34 -5.29
N ALA A 155 -5.07 15.72 -4.28
CA ALA A 155 -5.48 17.09 -4.04
C ALA A 155 -5.34 17.36 -2.54
N SER A 156 -4.90 18.55 -2.15
CA SER A 156 -4.75 18.90 -0.74
C SER A 156 -4.75 20.41 -0.53
N VAL A 157 -5.27 20.83 0.61
CA VAL A 157 -5.16 22.21 1.11
C VAL A 157 -4.37 22.16 2.40
N SER A 158 -3.42 23.07 2.54
CA SER A 158 -2.62 23.21 3.76
C SER A 158 -2.45 24.66 4.18
N LEU A 159 -2.41 24.87 5.49
CA LEU A 159 -2.16 26.17 6.11
C LEU A 159 -0.84 26.07 6.86
N GLY A 160 0.02 27.07 6.67
CA GLY A 160 1.33 27.12 7.29
C GLY A 160 1.71 28.51 7.73
N PHE A 161 2.82 28.60 8.47
CA PHE A 161 3.44 29.85 8.86
C PHE A 161 4.84 29.95 8.27
N ARG A 162 5.17 31.13 7.78
CA ARG A 162 6.50 31.48 7.30
C ARG A 162 7.17 32.40 8.33
N PHE A 163 8.36 32.02 8.73
CA PHE A 163 9.20 32.79 9.66
C PHE A 163 10.18 33.67 8.90
#